data_4a1cadc9ba12aac36ccf616738aca3a5
#
_entry.id   4a1cadc9ba12aac36ccf616738aca3a5
#
_cell.length_a   1.000
_cell.length_b   1.000
_cell.length_c   1.000
_cell.angle_alpha   90.00
_cell.angle_beta   90.00
_cell.angle_gamma   90.00
#
_symmetry.space_group_name_H-M   'P 1'
#
loop_
_entity.id
_entity.type
_entity.pdbx_description
1 polymer ?
#
loop_
_entity_poly.entity_id
_entity_poly.type
_entity_poly.pdbx_seq_one_letter_code
_entity_poly.pdbx_strand_id
1 'polypeptide(L)'
;WSAQSPSVFITYNGHAFDEELIRRQFFWNLLEPYTTNTNGNGRLDLMLMMHNIAAFFSEEIAIPLFEGGPGISYKLEHLAQEHGIDAGDAHDAIADCNLMIELCTIIQEKLPELFQSFIDTATKPGIKDLLYADEFLALGEIHRRHTFKYPVVLCGNDASRPNEIVFFDLSYDPDDILDLDYAEINKLVQSKGRDGPLKKYKINKTIPVCSHKLLKNSDVFDIEFSELQRRADIIKADKDFQQKVSQAMEDRLMDFPESEHIEGTIYSGGFPSYKDKDLMQEFHLSSDPAHLIKISRNFEDERLRLFAE
;
A
#
# COMPACT_ATOMS: atom_id res chain seq x y z
N TRP A 1 18.10 -3.47 -14.69
CA TRP A 1 18.41 -2.45 -13.69
C TRP A 1 17.85 -2.87 -12.32
N SER A 2 16.55 -3.00 -12.13
CA SER A 2 15.91 -3.40 -10.86
C SER A 2 16.26 -4.82 -10.39
N ALA A 3 16.74 -5.68 -11.27
CA ALA A 3 17.26 -7.01 -10.93
C ALA A 3 18.70 -6.99 -10.38
N GLN A 4 19.42 -5.88 -10.56
CA GLN A 4 20.84 -5.76 -10.19
C GLN A 4 21.04 -5.07 -8.84
N SER A 5 20.07 -4.25 -8.39
CA SER A 5 20.16 -3.48 -7.17
C SER A 5 18.75 -3.23 -6.61
N PRO A 6 18.51 -3.42 -5.32
CA PRO A 6 17.25 -3.06 -4.71
C PRO A 6 16.91 -1.59 -4.97
N SER A 7 15.65 -1.34 -5.33
CA SER A 7 15.14 -0.02 -5.71
C SER A 7 13.75 0.20 -5.15
N VAL A 8 13.40 1.45 -4.85
CA VAL A 8 12.02 1.83 -4.51
C VAL A 8 11.37 2.46 -5.74
N PHE A 9 10.29 1.85 -6.20
CA PHE A 9 9.46 2.37 -7.28
C PHE A 9 8.44 3.33 -6.68
N ILE A 10 8.56 4.61 -7.05
CA ILE A 10 7.63 5.65 -6.60
C ILE A 10 6.61 5.91 -7.69
N THR A 11 5.33 5.87 -7.33
CA THR A 11 4.21 6.16 -8.23
C THR A 11 3.28 7.19 -7.59
N TYR A 12 2.36 7.74 -8.36
CA TYR A 12 1.27 8.58 -7.84
C TYR A 12 -0.07 7.92 -8.12
N ASN A 13 -0.75 7.41 -7.08
CA ASN A 13 -1.94 6.54 -7.19
C ASN A 13 -1.70 5.23 -7.96
N GLY A 14 -0.43 4.84 -8.12
CA GLY A 14 -0.04 3.71 -8.96
C GLY A 14 -0.48 2.36 -8.42
N HIS A 15 -0.65 2.23 -7.10
CA HIS A 15 -1.19 1.00 -6.48
C HIS A 15 -2.62 0.66 -6.94
N ALA A 16 -3.36 1.64 -7.42
CA ALA A 16 -4.72 1.43 -7.91
C ALA A 16 -4.79 1.18 -9.42
N PHE A 17 -3.80 1.65 -10.20
CA PHE A 17 -3.86 1.63 -11.66
C PHE A 17 -2.56 1.16 -12.32
N ASP A 18 -1.47 1.94 -12.26
CA ASP A 18 -0.27 1.73 -13.08
C ASP A 18 0.41 0.39 -12.80
N GLU A 19 0.55 0.02 -11.53
CA GLU A 19 1.20 -1.23 -11.14
C GLU A 19 0.42 -2.45 -11.59
N GLU A 20 -0.90 -2.39 -11.54
CA GLU A 20 -1.75 -3.48 -12.01
C GLU A 20 -1.65 -3.63 -13.53
N LEU A 21 -1.65 -2.51 -14.25
CA LEU A 21 -1.51 -2.49 -15.70
C LEU A 21 -0.15 -3.06 -16.14
N ILE A 22 0.95 -2.56 -15.54
CA ILE A 22 2.30 -3.04 -15.85
C ILE A 22 2.44 -4.52 -15.54
N ARG A 23 1.93 -4.97 -14.40
CA ARG A 23 1.98 -6.38 -13.98
C ARG A 23 1.28 -7.29 -14.98
N ARG A 24 0.10 -6.90 -15.47
CA ARG A 24 -0.63 -7.64 -16.50
C ARG A 24 0.12 -7.64 -17.83
N GLN A 25 0.62 -6.49 -18.25
CA GLN A 25 1.42 -6.38 -19.48
C GLN A 25 2.67 -7.25 -19.42
N PHE A 26 3.37 -7.28 -18.28
CA PHE A 26 4.53 -8.16 -18.12
C PHE A 26 4.13 -9.64 -18.21
N PHE A 27 3.05 -10.04 -17.53
CA PHE A 27 2.54 -11.41 -17.59
C PHE A 27 2.18 -11.84 -19.01
N TRP A 28 1.42 -11.02 -19.75
CA TRP A 28 1.02 -11.33 -21.12
C TRP A 28 2.18 -11.37 -22.10
N ASN A 29 3.24 -10.65 -21.80
CA ASN A 29 4.45 -10.61 -22.63
C ASN A 29 5.56 -11.53 -22.11
N LEU A 30 5.25 -12.53 -21.29
CA LEU A 30 6.24 -13.49 -20.77
C LEU A 30 7.40 -12.81 -20.02
N LEU A 31 7.14 -11.74 -19.28
CA LEU A 31 8.07 -11.05 -18.41
C LEU A 31 7.68 -11.29 -16.94
N GLU A 32 8.65 -11.16 -16.03
CA GLU A 32 8.39 -11.31 -14.59
C GLU A 32 7.41 -10.23 -14.08
N PRO A 33 6.17 -10.59 -13.73
CA PRO A 33 5.12 -9.61 -13.42
C PRO A 33 5.32 -8.90 -12.07
N TYR A 34 6.16 -9.45 -11.18
CA TYR A 34 6.33 -8.94 -9.82
C TYR A 34 7.67 -8.23 -9.62
N THR A 35 8.29 -7.73 -10.68
CA THR A 35 9.62 -7.08 -10.65
C THR A 35 9.70 -5.92 -9.65
N THR A 36 8.62 -5.15 -9.47
CA THR A 36 8.61 -3.99 -8.56
C THR A 36 8.60 -4.35 -7.07
N ASN A 37 8.35 -5.61 -6.71
CA ASN A 37 8.25 -6.06 -5.32
C ASN A 37 8.96 -7.37 -5.01
N THR A 38 9.88 -7.78 -5.89
CA THR A 38 10.79 -8.91 -5.72
C THR A 38 12.23 -8.40 -5.67
N ASN A 39 13.19 -9.26 -5.35
CA ASN A 39 14.62 -8.93 -5.32
C ASN A 39 15.01 -7.77 -4.39
N GLY A 40 14.29 -7.59 -3.27
CA GLY A 40 14.50 -6.48 -2.35
C GLY A 40 13.92 -5.14 -2.81
N ASN A 41 13.24 -5.10 -3.95
CA ASN A 41 12.55 -3.90 -4.43
C ASN A 41 11.36 -3.55 -3.54
N GLY A 42 11.11 -2.25 -3.41
CA GLY A 42 9.99 -1.67 -2.67
C GLY A 42 9.10 -0.82 -3.57
N ARG A 43 7.91 -0.50 -3.07
CA ARG A 43 6.94 0.34 -3.77
C ARG A 43 6.38 1.40 -2.84
N LEU A 44 6.40 2.65 -3.29
CA LEU A 44 5.85 3.79 -2.59
C LEU A 44 4.83 4.50 -3.48
N ASP A 45 3.61 4.63 -2.99
CA ASP A 45 2.59 5.47 -3.60
C ASP A 45 2.65 6.86 -2.95
N LEU A 46 3.16 7.83 -3.68
CA LEU A 46 3.35 9.20 -3.20
C LEU A 46 2.03 9.87 -2.83
N MET A 47 0.92 9.54 -3.51
CA MET A 47 -0.39 10.07 -3.15
C MET A 47 -0.80 9.60 -1.74
N LEU A 48 -0.53 8.35 -1.36
CA LEU A 48 -0.81 7.86 -0.02
C LEU A 48 0.11 8.47 1.04
N MET A 49 1.38 8.75 0.71
CA MET A 49 2.25 9.55 1.56
C MET A 49 1.68 10.96 1.76
N MET A 50 1.17 11.60 0.69
CA MET A 50 0.52 12.91 0.79
C MET A 50 -0.75 12.89 1.65
N HIS A 51 -1.46 11.75 1.77
CA HIS A 51 -2.56 11.62 2.73
C HIS A 51 -2.08 11.77 4.18
N ASN A 52 -0.95 11.17 4.52
CA ASN A 52 -0.35 11.30 5.86
C ASN A 52 0.15 12.74 6.09
N ILE A 53 0.81 13.32 5.10
CA ILE A 53 1.29 14.73 5.15
C ILE A 53 0.12 15.69 5.34
N ALA A 54 -0.95 15.55 4.58
CA ALA A 54 -2.14 16.40 4.70
C ALA A 54 -2.80 16.30 6.08
N ALA A 55 -2.74 15.13 6.70
CA ALA A 55 -3.29 14.91 8.02
C ALA A 55 -2.43 15.52 9.13
N PHE A 56 -1.10 15.41 9.05
CA PHE A 56 -0.23 15.67 10.20
C PHE A 56 0.85 16.72 9.98
N PHE A 57 1.17 17.08 8.73
CA PHE A 57 2.32 17.92 8.38
C PHE A 57 1.95 19.04 7.37
N SER A 58 0.68 19.46 7.37
CA SER A 58 0.20 20.51 6.46
C SER A 58 0.77 21.90 6.72
N GLU A 59 1.40 22.11 7.88
CA GLU A 59 2.14 23.34 8.18
C GLU A 59 3.50 23.38 7.46
N GLU A 60 4.13 22.23 7.24
CA GLU A 60 5.42 22.12 6.54
C GLU A 60 5.25 21.99 5.02
N ILE A 61 4.26 21.20 4.60
CA ILE A 61 3.94 20.97 3.20
C ILE A 61 2.51 21.43 2.95
N ALA A 62 2.37 22.56 2.28
CA ALA A 62 1.06 23.12 1.96
C ALA A 62 0.24 22.17 1.08
N ILE A 63 -1.05 22.03 1.39
CA ILE A 63 -1.98 21.21 0.62
C ILE A 63 -3.03 22.15 0.00
N PRO A 64 -3.15 22.18 -1.34
CA PRO A 64 -4.06 23.10 -2.00
C PRO A 64 -5.51 22.80 -1.67
N LEU A 65 -6.31 23.84 -1.57
CA LEU A 65 -7.77 23.71 -1.45
C LEU A 65 -8.37 23.32 -2.80
N PHE A 66 -9.49 22.64 -2.75
CA PHE A 66 -10.24 22.30 -3.95
C PHE A 66 -11.04 23.51 -4.44
N GLU A 67 -10.75 24.00 -5.64
CA GLU A 67 -11.41 25.20 -6.22
C GLU A 67 -12.91 25.02 -6.46
N GLY A 68 -13.37 23.79 -6.67
CA GLY A 68 -14.77 23.46 -6.97
C GLY A 68 -15.68 23.26 -5.76
N GLY A 69 -15.21 23.53 -4.52
CA GLY A 69 -16.00 23.34 -3.29
C GLY A 69 -15.15 23.08 -2.05
N PRO A 70 -15.74 22.60 -0.95
CA PRO A 70 -15.02 22.38 0.29
C PRO A 70 -14.01 21.24 0.18
N GLY A 71 -12.94 21.31 1.01
CA GLY A 71 -11.92 20.29 1.16
C GLY A 71 -10.64 20.59 0.37
N ILE A 72 -9.74 19.62 0.36
CA ILE A 72 -8.41 19.72 -0.25
C ILE A 72 -8.35 19.04 -1.62
N SER A 73 -7.37 19.44 -2.42
CA SER A 73 -6.99 18.75 -3.65
C SER A 73 -5.67 18.01 -3.45
N TYR A 74 -5.62 16.76 -3.87
CA TYR A 74 -4.42 15.93 -3.89
C TYR A 74 -4.07 15.48 -5.32
N LYS A 75 -4.53 16.22 -6.32
CA LYS A 75 -4.06 16.03 -7.69
C LYS A 75 -2.63 16.52 -7.82
N LEU A 76 -1.80 15.76 -8.55
CA LEU A 76 -0.37 16.04 -8.68
C LEU A 76 -0.11 17.44 -9.22
N GLU A 77 -0.85 17.84 -10.26
CA GLU A 77 -0.73 19.16 -10.86
C GLU A 77 -1.07 20.31 -9.89
N HIS A 78 -2.08 20.13 -9.02
CA HIS A 78 -2.45 21.15 -8.03
C HIS A 78 -1.41 21.25 -6.91
N LEU A 79 -0.87 20.10 -6.46
CA LEU A 79 0.22 20.06 -5.49
C LEU A 79 1.48 20.72 -6.05
N ALA A 80 1.83 20.44 -7.30
CA ALA A 80 2.96 21.05 -7.98
C ALA A 80 2.82 22.58 -8.03
N GLN A 81 1.66 23.08 -8.45
CA GLN A 81 1.38 24.51 -8.51
C GLN A 81 1.47 25.20 -7.13
N GLU A 82 0.91 24.55 -6.06
CA GLU A 82 0.97 25.05 -4.69
C GLU A 82 2.42 25.25 -4.22
N HIS A 83 3.34 24.43 -4.71
CA HIS A 83 4.75 24.48 -4.37
C HIS A 83 5.61 25.25 -5.40
N GLY A 84 4.98 25.94 -6.35
CA GLY A 84 5.69 26.73 -7.36
C GLY A 84 6.43 25.89 -8.41
N ILE A 85 6.07 24.61 -8.53
CA ILE A 85 6.58 23.74 -9.58
C ILE A 85 5.78 24.01 -10.85
N ASP A 86 6.48 24.25 -11.97
CA ASP A 86 5.83 24.44 -13.27
C ASP A 86 5.23 23.10 -13.75
N ALA A 87 3.91 23.03 -13.80
CA ALA A 87 3.20 21.84 -14.24
C ALA A 87 3.33 21.58 -15.76
N GLY A 88 3.82 22.55 -16.53
CA GLY A 88 4.08 22.38 -17.97
C GLY A 88 2.87 21.81 -18.73
N ASP A 89 3.13 20.93 -19.68
CA ASP A 89 2.12 20.13 -20.37
C ASP A 89 1.67 18.96 -19.45
N ALA A 90 0.90 19.28 -18.39
CA ALA A 90 0.29 18.27 -17.52
C ALA A 90 -0.44 17.21 -18.37
N HIS A 91 -0.25 15.92 -18.02
CA HIS A 91 -0.68 14.70 -18.72
C HIS A 91 0.31 14.13 -19.74
N ASP A 92 1.50 14.70 -19.89
CA ASP A 92 2.64 13.97 -20.44
C ASP A 92 3.27 13.12 -19.33
N ALA A 93 3.47 11.83 -19.58
CA ALA A 93 3.97 10.88 -18.58
C ALA A 93 5.37 11.26 -18.04
N ILE A 94 6.21 11.91 -18.87
CA ILE A 94 7.54 12.37 -18.44
C ILE A 94 7.40 13.63 -17.58
N ALA A 95 6.49 14.55 -17.95
CA ALA A 95 6.20 15.73 -17.15
C ALA A 95 5.68 15.32 -15.75
N ASP A 96 4.73 14.40 -15.67
CA ASP A 96 4.22 13.88 -14.40
C ASP A 96 5.34 13.22 -13.54
N CYS A 97 6.26 12.48 -14.14
CA CYS A 97 7.43 11.94 -13.45
C CYS A 97 8.33 13.06 -12.89
N ASN A 98 8.56 14.12 -13.64
CA ASN A 98 9.36 15.27 -13.18
C ASN A 98 8.67 15.98 -12.00
N LEU A 99 7.35 16.22 -12.08
CA LEU A 99 6.58 16.78 -10.97
C LEU A 99 6.71 15.93 -9.69
N MET A 100 6.65 14.59 -9.81
CA MET A 100 6.85 13.68 -8.68
C MET A 100 8.26 13.79 -8.10
N ILE A 101 9.30 13.90 -8.92
CA ILE A 101 10.70 14.07 -8.47
C ILE A 101 10.86 15.36 -7.68
N GLU A 102 10.34 16.48 -8.20
CA GLU A 102 10.41 17.78 -7.54
C GLU A 102 9.62 17.76 -6.22
N LEU A 103 8.41 17.20 -6.21
CA LEU A 103 7.62 17.08 -4.99
C LEU A 103 8.32 16.19 -3.95
N CYS A 104 8.90 15.06 -4.34
CA CYS A 104 9.71 14.21 -3.45
C CYS A 104 10.90 14.97 -2.88
N THR A 105 11.56 15.80 -3.68
CA THR A 105 12.71 16.63 -3.24
C THR A 105 12.27 17.62 -2.16
N ILE A 106 11.15 18.32 -2.37
CA ILE A 106 10.59 19.27 -1.38
C ILE A 106 10.23 18.54 -0.08
N ILE A 107 9.61 17.36 -0.18
CA ILE A 107 9.24 16.57 1.01
C ILE A 107 10.49 16.10 1.76
N GLN A 108 11.50 15.62 1.04
CA GLN A 108 12.77 15.19 1.63
C GLN A 108 13.52 16.32 2.33
N GLU A 109 13.49 17.53 1.77
CA GLU A 109 14.12 18.71 2.37
C GLU A 109 13.40 19.19 3.64
N LYS A 110 12.07 19.23 3.61
CA LYS A 110 11.26 19.77 4.72
C LYS A 110 10.92 18.75 5.81
N LEU A 111 10.77 17.49 5.44
CA LEU A 111 10.35 16.37 6.30
C LEU A 111 11.26 15.14 6.10
N PRO A 112 12.59 15.25 6.28
CA PRO A 112 13.55 14.19 5.94
C PRO A 112 13.28 12.87 6.67
N GLU A 113 12.92 12.91 7.95
CA GLU A 113 12.64 11.70 8.74
C GLU A 113 11.36 11.01 8.29
N LEU A 114 10.33 11.77 7.95
CA LEU A 114 9.09 11.23 7.41
C LEU A 114 9.33 10.59 6.03
N PHE A 115 10.04 11.29 5.13
CA PHE A 115 10.38 10.76 3.80
C PHE A 115 11.16 9.46 3.93
N GLN A 116 12.19 9.41 4.79
CA GLN A 116 12.96 8.19 5.02
C GLN A 116 12.08 7.06 5.57
N SER A 117 11.19 7.35 6.52
CA SER A 117 10.24 6.37 7.06
C SER A 117 9.37 5.74 5.96
N PHE A 118 8.88 6.51 4.99
CA PHE A 118 8.12 5.99 3.86
C PHE A 118 8.98 5.18 2.88
N ILE A 119 10.24 5.56 2.67
CA ILE A 119 11.21 4.76 1.88
C ILE A 119 11.46 3.41 2.57
N ASP A 120 11.70 3.40 3.86
CA ASP A 120 11.95 2.17 4.63
C ASP A 120 10.72 1.24 4.61
N THR A 121 9.52 1.80 4.75
CA THR A 121 8.25 1.04 4.74
C THR A 121 7.76 0.67 3.34
N ALA A 122 8.47 1.06 2.27
CA ALA A 122 8.17 0.64 0.90
C ALA A 122 8.32 -0.88 0.69
N THR A 123 8.99 -1.58 1.59
CA THR A 123 9.16 -3.03 1.60
C THR A 123 8.35 -3.70 2.72
N LYS A 124 8.00 -4.99 2.53
CA LYS A 124 7.30 -5.75 3.59
C LYS A 124 8.08 -5.89 4.91
N PRO A 125 9.39 -6.12 4.92
CA PRO A 125 10.15 -6.07 6.17
C PRO A 125 10.05 -4.71 6.85
N GLY A 126 10.33 -3.62 6.13
CA GLY A 126 10.34 -2.29 6.70
C GLY A 126 9.00 -1.84 7.29
N ILE A 127 7.86 -2.12 6.61
CA ILE A 127 6.55 -1.83 7.21
C ILE A 127 6.30 -2.67 8.46
N LYS A 128 6.71 -3.94 8.48
CA LYS A 128 6.60 -4.77 9.69
C LYS A 128 7.42 -4.23 10.83
N ASP A 129 8.64 -3.79 10.56
CA ASP A 129 9.51 -3.19 11.60
C ASP A 129 8.82 -1.97 12.23
N LEU A 130 8.23 -1.08 11.42
CA LEU A 130 7.45 0.06 11.94
C LEU A 130 6.26 -0.39 12.79
N LEU A 131 5.48 -1.39 12.33
CA LEU A 131 4.29 -1.87 13.01
C LEU A 131 4.56 -2.41 14.42
N TYR A 132 5.76 -2.93 14.68
CA TYR A 132 6.13 -3.54 15.95
C TYR A 132 7.05 -2.68 16.83
N ALA A 133 7.69 -1.64 16.26
CA ALA A 133 8.68 -0.82 16.97
C ALA A 133 8.05 0.24 17.89
N ASP A 134 6.91 0.80 17.48
CA ASP A 134 6.31 1.94 18.17
C ASP A 134 5.16 1.56 19.10
N GLU A 135 4.92 2.44 20.06
CA GLU A 135 3.80 2.31 20.99
C GLU A 135 2.47 2.38 20.23
N PHE A 136 2.33 3.40 19.38
CA PHE A 136 1.22 3.54 18.43
C PHE A 136 1.68 4.33 17.19
N LEU A 137 0.85 4.36 16.18
CA LEU A 137 1.15 4.97 14.89
C LEU A 137 0.11 6.04 14.54
N ALA A 138 0.50 6.99 13.70
CA ALA A 138 -0.35 8.06 13.18
C ALA A 138 -0.77 7.73 11.73
N LEU A 139 -2.02 7.33 11.57
CA LEU A 139 -2.62 7.00 10.28
C LEU A 139 -3.40 8.21 9.75
N GLY A 140 -3.01 8.69 8.56
CA GLY A 140 -3.68 9.80 7.87
C GLY A 140 -4.43 9.32 6.65
N GLU A 141 -5.72 9.61 6.55
CA GLU A 141 -6.53 9.29 5.38
C GLU A 141 -7.19 10.53 4.79
N ILE A 142 -7.43 10.49 3.48
CA ILE A 142 -8.29 11.47 2.81
C ILE A 142 -9.51 10.74 2.26
N HIS A 143 -10.70 11.20 2.64
CA HIS A 143 -11.94 10.71 2.07
C HIS A 143 -12.84 11.89 1.69
N ARG A 144 -13.37 11.86 0.47
CA ARG A 144 -14.21 12.94 -0.07
C ARG A 144 -13.58 14.33 0.16
N ARG A 145 -12.24 14.44 -0.01
CA ARG A 145 -11.45 15.67 0.16
C ARG A 145 -11.31 16.19 1.59
N HIS A 146 -11.72 15.40 2.59
CA HIS A 146 -11.48 15.70 4.00
C HIS A 146 -10.41 14.79 4.57
N THR A 147 -9.57 15.34 5.42
CA THR A 147 -8.53 14.59 6.15
C THR A 147 -9.13 13.94 7.38
N PHE A 148 -8.69 12.72 7.64
CA PHE A 148 -8.99 11.97 8.86
C PHE A 148 -7.69 11.54 9.51
N LYS A 149 -7.65 11.65 10.83
CA LYS A 149 -6.49 11.36 11.68
C LYS A 149 -6.85 10.25 12.64
N TYR A 150 -6.11 9.16 12.60
CA TYR A 150 -6.35 8.03 13.49
C TYR A 150 -5.07 7.65 14.22
N PRO A 151 -5.07 7.68 15.58
CA PRO A 151 -4.03 6.99 16.35
C PRO A 151 -4.33 5.50 16.30
N VAL A 152 -3.39 4.70 15.82
CA VAL A 152 -3.67 3.28 15.57
C VAL A 152 -2.60 2.35 16.14
N VAL A 153 -3.01 1.13 16.46
CA VAL A 153 -2.11 0.04 16.84
C VAL A 153 -2.49 -1.24 16.10
N LEU A 154 -1.51 -2.06 15.75
CA LEU A 154 -1.75 -3.36 15.16
C LEU A 154 -2.48 -4.27 16.15
N CYS A 155 -3.62 -4.85 15.75
CA CYS A 155 -4.42 -5.73 16.60
C CYS A 155 -4.77 -7.08 15.97
N GLY A 156 -4.47 -7.31 14.70
CA GLY A 156 -4.73 -8.59 14.06
C GLY A 156 -4.15 -8.67 12.65
N ASN A 157 -4.09 -9.90 12.15
CA ASN A 157 -3.67 -10.19 10.78
C ASN A 157 -4.46 -11.40 10.26
N ASP A 158 -4.42 -11.60 8.96
CA ASP A 158 -5.03 -12.75 8.29
C ASP A 158 -3.94 -13.79 7.99
N ALA A 159 -4.00 -14.96 8.61
CA ALA A 159 -3.01 -16.02 8.40
C ALA A 159 -3.13 -16.64 6.99
N SER A 160 -4.34 -16.70 6.43
CA SER A 160 -4.59 -17.20 5.07
C SER A 160 -4.16 -16.19 4.00
N ARG A 161 -4.18 -14.90 4.34
CA ARG A 161 -3.79 -13.77 3.48
C ARG A 161 -2.75 -12.88 4.19
N PRO A 162 -1.49 -13.29 4.26
CA PRO A 162 -0.46 -12.72 5.14
C PRO A 162 -0.07 -11.27 4.84
N ASN A 163 -0.65 -10.66 3.81
CA ASN A 163 -0.52 -9.24 3.53
C ASN A 163 -1.63 -8.40 4.18
N GLU A 164 -2.70 -8.99 4.68
CA GLU A 164 -3.82 -8.27 5.28
C GLU A 164 -3.63 -8.14 6.78
N ILE A 165 -3.76 -6.92 7.28
CA ILE A 165 -3.63 -6.56 8.70
C ILE A 165 -4.81 -5.73 9.16
N VAL A 166 -4.99 -5.68 10.47
CA VAL A 166 -6.02 -4.86 11.13
C VAL A 166 -5.37 -3.97 12.16
N PHE A 167 -5.65 -2.67 12.07
CA PHE A 167 -5.39 -1.71 13.13
C PHE A 167 -6.61 -1.53 14.02
N PHE A 168 -6.38 -1.33 15.29
CA PHE A 168 -7.34 -0.76 16.22
C PHE A 168 -7.17 0.76 16.25
N ASP A 169 -8.24 1.50 16.10
CA ASP A 169 -8.29 2.95 16.22
C ASP A 169 -8.41 3.31 17.71
N LEU A 170 -7.36 3.86 18.27
CA LEU A 170 -7.25 4.21 19.69
C LEU A 170 -8.14 5.41 20.11
N SER A 171 -8.85 6.03 19.15
CA SER A 171 -9.90 7.00 19.50
C SER A 171 -11.08 6.33 20.22
N TYR A 172 -11.25 5.02 20.00
CA TYR A 172 -12.21 4.19 20.74
C TYR A 172 -11.58 3.69 22.04
N ASP A 173 -12.39 3.57 23.10
CA ASP A 173 -11.91 2.99 24.35
C ASP A 173 -11.81 1.46 24.21
N PRO A 174 -10.64 0.86 24.51
CA PRO A 174 -10.53 -0.60 24.50
C PRO A 174 -11.54 -1.31 25.42
N ASP A 175 -11.87 -0.72 26.58
CA ASP A 175 -12.77 -1.30 27.55
C ASP A 175 -14.19 -1.53 26.98
N ASP A 176 -14.60 -0.76 25.98
CA ASP A 176 -15.90 -0.95 25.30
C ASP A 176 -15.91 -2.10 24.27
N ILE A 177 -14.73 -2.63 23.90
CA ILE A 177 -14.55 -3.51 22.75
C ILE A 177 -14.00 -4.88 23.15
N LEU A 178 -13.13 -4.96 24.16
CA LEU A 178 -12.41 -6.20 24.50
C LEU A 178 -13.34 -7.30 25.03
N ASP A 179 -14.43 -6.94 25.69
CA ASP A 179 -15.42 -7.87 26.23
C ASP A 179 -16.41 -8.41 25.18
N LEU A 180 -16.33 -7.90 23.92
CA LEU A 180 -17.19 -8.36 22.84
C LEU A 180 -16.94 -9.84 22.51
N ASP A 181 -18.03 -10.54 22.24
CA ASP A 181 -17.95 -11.92 21.78
C ASP A 181 -17.44 -12.01 20.33
N TYR A 182 -17.14 -13.24 19.90
CA TYR A 182 -16.65 -13.46 18.53
C TYR A 182 -17.62 -12.98 17.45
N ALA A 183 -18.94 -13.15 17.63
CA ALA A 183 -19.93 -12.75 16.63
C ALA A 183 -19.99 -11.22 16.46
N GLU A 184 -19.81 -10.48 17.56
CA GLU A 184 -19.75 -9.03 17.57
C GLU A 184 -18.45 -8.53 16.90
N ILE A 185 -17.30 -9.09 17.27
CA ILE A 185 -16.00 -8.79 16.61
C ILE A 185 -16.07 -9.11 15.12
N ASN A 186 -16.66 -10.25 14.72
CA ASN A 186 -16.81 -10.59 13.32
C ASN A 186 -17.66 -9.55 12.55
N LYS A 187 -18.73 -9.02 13.14
CA LYS A 187 -19.50 -7.92 12.52
C LYS A 187 -18.66 -6.69 12.31
N LEU A 188 -17.81 -6.31 13.28
CA LEU A 188 -16.89 -5.18 13.14
C LEU A 188 -15.89 -5.41 12.01
N VAL A 189 -15.30 -6.59 11.92
CA VAL A 189 -14.36 -6.97 10.85
C VAL A 189 -15.04 -7.01 9.49
N GLN A 190 -16.27 -7.53 9.38
CA GLN A 190 -17.03 -7.59 8.12
C GLN A 190 -17.53 -6.21 7.66
N SER A 191 -17.60 -5.22 8.55
CA SER A 191 -18.05 -3.88 8.22
C SER A 191 -17.23 -3.28 7.05
N LYS A 192 -17.93 -2.70 6.08
CA LYS A 192 -17.31 -2.00 4.93
C LYS A 192 -17.15 -0.51 5.18
N GLY A 193 -17.69 -0.01 6.27
CA GLY A 193 -17.62 1.41 6.63
C GLY A 193 -16.22 1.81 7.13
N ARG A 194 -15.94 3.11 7.11
CA ARG A 194 -14.77 3.70 7.77
C ARG A 194 -14.99 3.94 9.25
N ASP A 195 -16.27 4.05 9.63
CA ASP A 195 -16.68 4.24 11.01
C ASP A 195 -16.53 2.92 11.75
N GLY A 196 -15.86 2.97 12.86
CA GLY A 196 -15.61 1.81 13.71
C GLY A 196 -14.15 1.64 14.10
N PRO A 197 -13.91 0.83 15.16
CA PRO A 197 -12.59 0.72 15.78
C PRO A 197 -11.57 -0.07 14.95
N LEU A 198 -11.99 -0.81 13.94
CA LEU A 198 -11.12 -1.71 13.17
C LEU A 198 -10.88 -1.19 11.75
N LYS A 199 -9.61 -0.95 11.42
CA LYS A 199 -9.16 -0.45 10.11
C LYS A 199 -8.32 -1.51 9.40
N LYS A 200 -8.72 -1.93 8.19
CA LYS A 200 -8.08 -3.01 7.42
C LYS A 200 -7.14 -2.46 6.37
N TYR A 201 -5.89 -2.94 6.35
CA TYR A 201 -4.86 -2.54 5.41
C TYR A 201 -4.10 -3.72 4.80
N LYS A 202 -3.28 -3.45 3.79
CA LYS A 202 -2.41 -4.43 3.12
C LYS A 202 -0.97 -3.98 3.17
N ILE A 203 -0.09 -4.76 3.82
CA ILE A 203 1.34 -4.47 3.95
C ILE A 203 2.14 -4.58 2.64
N ASN A 204 1.54 -5.07 1.58
CA ASN A 204 2.13 -5.08 0.25
C ASN A 204 1.75 -3.85 -0.60
N LYS A 205 1.19 -2.84 0.03
CA LYS A 205 0.89 -1.52 -0.53
C LYS A 205 1.37 -0.46 0.46
N THR A 206 1.60 0.75 -0.01
CA THR A 206 1.84 1.89 0.88
C THR A 206 0.66 2.07 1.83
N ILE A 207 0.95 2.16 3.12
CA ILE A 207 -0.02 2.54 4.14
C ILE A 207 0.29 3.99 4.53
N PRO A 208 -0.68 4.90 4.58
CA PRO A 208 -0.45 6.30 4.94
C PRO A 208 -0.24 6.47 6.45
N VAL A 209 0.79 5.83 7.00
CA VAL A 209 1.08 5.72 8.42
C VAL A 209 2.52 6.09 8.73
N CYS A 210 2.74 6.78 9.85
CA CYS A 210 4.08 7.04 10.38
C CYS A 210 4.13 6.82 11.88
N SER A 211 5.34 6.82 12.43
CA SER A 211 5.55 6.84 13.88
C SER A 211 4.92 8.09 14.51
N HIS A 212 4.22 7.93 15.63
CA HIS A 212 3.73 9.08 16.41
C HIS A 212 4.86 9.99 16.89
N LYS A 213 6.08 9.48 16.99
CA LYS A 213 7.30 10.22 17.41
C LYS A 213 7.73 11.30 16.41
N LEU A 214 7.26 11.19 15.16
CA LEU A 214 7.49 12.21 14.12
C LEU A 214 6.52 13.39 14.23
N LEU A 215 5.45 13.27 15.01
CA LEU A 215 4.48 14.35 15.19
C LEU A 215 5.07 15.44 16.11
N LYS A 216 5.05 16.68 15.62
CA LYS A 216 5.55 17.84 16.37
C LYS A 216 4.59 18.30 17.45
N ASN A 217 3.30 18.09 17.25
CA ASN A 217 2.25 18.51 18.14
C ASN A 217 1.56 17.29 18.77
N SER A 218 1.51 17.25 20.12
CA SER A 218 0.79 16.21 20.86
C SER A 218 -0.73 16.37 20.79
N ASP A 219 -1.21 17.58 20.46
CA ASP A 219 -2.65 17.90 20.45
C ASP A 219 -3.31 17.55 19.10
N VAL A 220 -2.61 16.81 18.24
CA VAL A 220 -3.13 16.42 16.90
C VAL A 220 -4.28 15.42 16.97
N PHE A 221 -4.42 14.72 18.09
CA PHE A 221 -5.57 13.89 18.44
C PHE A 221 -6.30 14.51 19.63
N ASP A 222 -7.61 14.29 19.72
CA ASP A 222 -8.43 14.80 20.85
C ASP A 222 -8.18 14.02 22.16
N ILE A 223 -7.12 13.22 22.23
CA ILE A 223 -6.73 12.35 23.33
C ILE A 223 -5.23 12.51 23.56
N GLU A 224 -4.84 12.68 24.83
CA GLU A 224 -3.44 12.77 25.22
C GLU A 224 -2.61 11.56 24.81
N PHE A 225 -1.36 11.75 24.40
CA PHE A 225 -0.48 10.65 23.96
C PHE A 225 -0.25 9.59 25.02
N SER A 226 -0.19 9.97 26.31
CA SER A 226 -0.08 9.04 27.44
C SER A 226 -1.30 8.10 27.53
N GLU A 227 -2.49 8.60 27.27
CA GLU A 227 -3.70 7.79 27.24
C GLU A 227 -3.75 6.90 25.99
N LEU A 228 -3.34 7.42 24.82
CA LEU A 228 -3.22 6.61 23.59
C LEU A 228 -2.22 5.48 23.77
N GLN A 229 -1.10 5.73 24.44
CA GLN A 229 -0.13 4.70 24.79
C GLN A 229 -0.73 3.62 25.72
N ARG A 230 -1.43 4.06 26.79
CA ARG A 230 -2.14 3.13 27.69
C ARG A 230 -3.11 2.22 26.93
N ARG A 231 -3.91 2.81 26.04
CA ARG A 231 -4.86 2.05 25.19
C ARG A 231 -4.15 1.09 24.25
N ALA A 232 -3.04 1.52 23.64
CA ALA A 232 -2.24 0.67 22.77
C ALA A 232 -1.65 -0.52 23.53
N ASP A 233 -1.14 -0.31 24.76
CA ASP A 233 -0.58 -1.37 25.59
C ASP A 233 -1.65 -2.40 25.99
N ILE A 234 -2.88 -1.96 26.28
CA ILE A 234 -4.02 -2.85 26.55
C ILE A 234 -4.31 -3.72 25.33
N ILE A 235 -4.45 -3.13 24.14
CA ILE A 235 -4.72 -3.88 22.89
C ILE A 235 -3.57 -4.86 22.57
N LYS A 236 -2.32 -4.47 22.77
CA LYS A 236 -1.16 -5.34 22.55
C LYS A 236 -1.08 -6.51 23.53
N ALA A 237 -1.53 -6.30 24.77
CA ALA A 237 -1.51 -7.31 25.81
C ALA A 237 -2.64 -8.33 25.64
N ASP A 238 -3.80 -7.95 25.13
CA ASP A 238 -4.97 -8.81 25.00
C ASP A 238 -4.85 -9.76 23.80
N LYS A 239 -4.38 -10.97 24.06
CA LYS A 239 -4.21 -12.01 23.03
C LYS A 239 -5.51 -12.66 22.58
N ASP A 240 -6.53 -12.67 23.43
CA ASP A 240 -7.84 -13.20 23.08
C ASP A 240 -8.53 -12.31 22.06
N PHE A 241 -8.52 -10.99 22.28
CA PHE A 241 -9.01 -10.03 21.32
C PHE A 241 -8.29 -10.13 19.96
N GLN A 242 -6.94 -10.14 19.96
CA GLN A 242 -6.14 -10.26 18.74
C GLN A 242 -6.44 -11.56 17.99
N GLN A 243 -6.68 -12.66 18.70
CA GLN A 243 -7.05 -13.93 18.10
C GLN A 243 -8.46 -13.89 17.49
N LYS A 244 -9.44 -13.32 18.18
CA LYS A 244 -10.81 -13.13 17.66
C LYS A 244 -10.79 -12.28 16.37
N VAL A 245 -10.04 -11.17 16.35
CA VAL A 245 -9.88 -10.30 15.17
C VAL A 245 -9.24 -11.06 14.02
N SER A 246 -8.17 -11.80 14.28
CA SER A 246 -7.46 -12.58 13.26
C SER A 246 -8.32 -13.68 12.67
N GLN A 247 -9.05 -14.43 13.52
CA GLN A 247 -10.00 -15.45 13.09
C GLN A 247 -11.13 -14.86 12.23
N ALA A 248 -11.68 -13.70 12.62
CA ALA A 248 -12.72 -13.03 11.86
C ALA A 248 -12.20 -12.52 10.50
N MET A 249 -10.90 -12.20 10.38
CA MET A 249 -10.26 -11.89 9.09
C MET A 249 -10.15 -13.12 8.20
N GLU A 250 -9.78 -14.29 8.74
CA GLU A 250 -9.70 -15.55 7.99
C GLU A 250 -11.07 -16.00 7.51
N ASP A 251 -12.10 -15.87 8.35
CA ASP A 251 -13.48 -16.26 8.05
C ASP A 251 -14.17 -15.31 7.06
N ARG A 252 -13.50 -14.23 6.66
CA ARG A 252 -14.04 -13.28 5.70
C ARG A 252 -14.15 -13.91 4.32
N LEU A 253 -15.38 -14.11 3.87
CA LEU A 253 -15.64 -14.59 2.52
C LEU A 253 -15.15 -13.55 1.49
N MET A 254 -14.17 -13.95 0.70
CA MET A 254 -13.68 -13.19 -0.44
C MET A 254 -14.11 -13.96 -1.69
N ASP A 255 -15.04 -13.38 -2.42
CA ASP A 255 -15.42 -13.91 -3.74
C ASP A 255 -14.44 -13.32 -4.78
N PHE A 256 -13.60 -14.20 -5.32
CA PHE A 256 -12.71 -13.88 -6.44
C PHE A 256 -13.16 -14.76 -7.61
N PRO A 257 -14.13 -14.31 -8.41
CA PRO A 257 -14.57 -15.08 -9.57
C PRO A 257 -13.38 -15.33 -10.49
N GLU A 258 -13.24 -16.57 -10.93
CA GLU A 258 -12.25 -16.91 -11.93
C GLU A 258 -12.52 -16.13 -13.22
N SER A 259 -11.48 -15.62 -13.84
CA SER A 259 -11.61 -14.94 -15.11
C SER A 259 -11.91 -15.95 -16.23
N GLU A 260 -12.92 -15.67 -17.04
CA GLU A 260 -13.23 -16.43 -18.25
C GLU A 260 -12.15 -16.25 -19.34
N HIS A 261 -11.35 -15.18 -19.23
CA HIS A 261 -10.29 -14.84 -20.16
C HIS A 261 -8.92 -15.10 -19.55
N ILE A 262 -8.03 -15.71 -20.32
CA ILE A 262 -6.68 -16.06 -19.87
C ILE A 262 -5.88 -14.86 -19.39
N GLU A 263 -6.08 -13.70 -20.00
CA GLU A 263 -5.44 -12.43 -19.63
C GLU A 263 -5.78 -12.00 -18.20
N GLY A 264 -6.92 -12.44 -17.68
CA GLY A 264 -7.36 -12.16 -16.32
C GLY A 264 -6.82 -13.12 -15.26
N THR A 265 -6.15 -14.21 -15.67
CA THR A 265 -5.79 -15.32 -14.77
C THR A 265 -4.47 -15.14 -14.00
N ILE A 266 -3.85 -13.97 -14.05
CA ILE A 266 -2.58 -13.70 -13.37
C ILE A 266 -2.59 -14.08 -11.87
N TYR A 267 -3.76 -14.00 -11.21
CA TYR A 267 -3.91 -14.27 -9.78
C TYR A 267 -4.51 -15.64 -9.45
N SER A 268 -4.98 -16.41 -10.44
CA SER A 268 -5.70 -17.67 -10.20
C SER A 268 -4.89 -18.93 -10.51
N GLY A 269 -3.78 -18.84 -11.27
CA GLY A 269 -3.02 -20.01 -11.72
C GLY A 269 -1.69 -20.27 -10.99
N GLY A 270 -1.41 -19.57 -9.88
CA GLY A 270 -0.14 -19.66 -9.19
C GLY A 270 1.01 -18.93 -9.90
N PHE A 271 2.24 -19.17 -9.42
CA PHE A 271 3.45 -18.57 -10.00
C PHE A 271 4.08 -19.51 -11.03
N PRO A 272 4.72 -18.96 -12.10
CA PRO A 272 5.51 -19.76 -13.03
C PRO A 272 6.56 -20.61 -12.31
N SER A 273 6.77 -21.83 -12.78
CA SER A 273 7.83 -22.71 -12.29
C SER A 273 9.22 -22.13 -12.60
N TYR A 274 10.27 -22.63 -11.94
CA TYR A 274 11.65 -22.23 -12.29
C TYR A 274 11.97 -22.51 -13.75
N LYS A 275 11.50 -23.65 -14.28
CA LYS A 275 11.66 -24.01 -15.70
C LYS A 275 10.95 -23.01 -16.60
N ASP A 276 9.72 -22.61 -16.27
CA ASP A 276 8.98 -21.63 -17.04
C ASP A 276 9.69 -20.27 -17.03
N LYS A 277 10.25 -19.85 -15.90
CA LYS A 277 11.03 -18.62 -15.80
C LYS A 277 12.27 -18.62 -16.69
N ASP A 278 12.97 -19.75 -16.75
CA ASP A 278 14.13 -19.93 -17.65
C ASP A 278 13.67 -19.85 -19.11
N LEU A 279 12.56 -20.50 -19.45
CA LEU A 279 11.98 -20.46 -20.81
C LEU A 279 11.50 -19.05 -21.19
N MET A 280 10.92 -18.28 -20.27
CA MET A 280 10.57 -16.87 -20.50
C MET A 280 11.80 -16.04 -20.87
N GLN A 281 12.92 -16.23 -20.17
CA GLN A 281 14.18 -15.54 -20.48
C GLN A 281 14.72 -15.97 -21.86
N GLU A 282 14.74 -17.27 -22.14
CA GLU A 282 15.19 -17.82 -23.42
C GLU A 282 14.32 -17.30 -24.58
N PHE A 283 13.01 -17.18 -24.39
CA PHE A 283 12.06 -16.63 -25.36
C PHE A 283 12.45 -15.21 -25.77
N HIS A 284 12.77 -14.33 -24.81
CA HIS A 284 13.15 -12.94 -25.09
C HIS A 284 14.57 -12.79 -25.67
N LEU A 285 15.43 -13.77 -25.49
CA LEU A 285 16.79 -13.75 -26.06
C LEU A 285 16.85 -14.28 -27.50
N SER A 286 15.80 -14.98 -27.95
CA SER A 286 15.73 -15.56 -29.28
C SER A 286 15.05 -14.64 -30.28
N SER A 287 15.60 -14.57 -31.49
CA SER A 287 14.96 -13.97 -32.67
C SER A 287 14.63 -15.00 -33.78
N ASP A 288 14.92 -16.30 -33.53
CA ASP A 288 14.63 -17.37 -34.47
C ASP A 288 13.20 -17.91 -34.28
N PRO A 289 12.29 -17.73 -35.26
CA PRO A 289 10.92 -18.19 -35.15
C PRO A 289 10.77 -19.70 -34.86
N ALA A 290 11.66 -20.53 -35.45
CA ALA A 290 11.61 -21.97 -35.21
C ALA A 290 11.98 -22.33 -33.76
N HIS A 291 12.90 -21.58 -33.18
CA HIS A 291 13.30 -21.73 -31.80
C HIS A 291 12.19 -21.20 -30.84
N LEU A 292 11.57 -20.07 -31.14
CA LEU A 292 10.43 -19.52 -30.35
C LEU A 292 9.27 -20.52 -30.30
N ILE A 293 8.91 -21.14 -31.43
CA ILE A 293 7.88 -22.19 -31.49
C ILE A 293 8.26 -23.41 -30.63
N LYS A 294 9.55 -23.77 -30.58
CA LYS A 294 10.00 -24.86 -29.72
C LYS A 294 9.89 -24.49 -28.23
N ILE A 295 10.27 -23.26 -27.85
CA ILE A 295 10.14 -22.76 -26.47
C ILE A 295 8.65 -22.74 -26.06
N SER A 296 7.75 -22.19 -26.90
CA SER A 296 6.33 -22.06 -26.58
C SER A 296 5.69 -23.39 -26.17
N ARG A 297 6.07 -24.49 -26.85
CA ARG A 297 5.57 -25.83 -26.56
C ARG A 297 6.11 -26.47 -25.27
N ASN A 298 7.16 -25.93 -24.69
CA ASN A 298 7.83 -26.49 -23.52
C ASN A 298 7.39 -25.84 -22.18
N PHE A 299 6.59 -24.77 -22.22
CA PHE A 299 6.02 -24.19 -21.01
C PHE A 299 5.16 -25.22 -20.26
N GLU A 300 5.30 -25.31 -18.95
CA GLU A 300 4.48 -26.14 -18.08
C GLU A 300 3.15 -25.44 -17.76
N ASP A 301 3.20 -24.10 -17.60
CA ASP A 301 2.02 -23.27 -17.41
C ASP A 301 1.33 -23.03 -18.75
N GLU A 302 0.08 -23.52 -18.88
CA GLU A 302 -0.70 -23.38 -20.09
C GLU A 302 -0.95 -21.91 -20.48
N ARG A 303 -1.05 -21.00 -19.49
CA ARG A 303 -1.21 -19.58 -19.76
C ARG A 303 -0.02 -18.99 -20.50
N LEU A 304 1.21 -19.33 -20.06
CA LEU A 304 2.44 -18.87 -20.72
C LEU A 304 2.58 -19.44 -22.11
N ARG A 305 2.18 -20.71 -22.32
CA ARG A 305 2.16 -21.32 -23.64
C ARG A 305 1.27 -20.57 -24.61
N LEU A 306 0.04 -20.21 -24.17
CA LEU A 306 -0.91 -19.47 -25.00
C LEU A 306 -0.45 -18.03 -25.28
N PHE A 307 0.26 -17.38 -24.36
CA PHE A 307 0.82 -16.05 -24.61
C PHE A 307 2.05 -16.08 -25.53
N ALA A 308 2.73 -17.23 -25.67
CA ALA A 308 3.88 -17.42 -26.55
C ALA A 308 3.50 -17.74 -28.00
N GLU A 309 2.24 -18.09 -28.29
CA GLU A 309 1.68 -18.38 -29.61
C GLU A 309 1.28 -17.11 -30.35
#